data_fb4298578a42272c2d52c77628a597e6
#
_entry.id   fb4298578a42272c2d52c77628a597e6
#
_cell.length_a   1.000
_cell.length_b   1.000
_cell.length_c   1.000
_cell.angle_alpha   90.00
_cell.angle_beta   90.00
_cell.angle_gamma   90.00
#
_symmetry.space_group_name_H-M   'P 1'
#
loop_
_entity.id
_entity.type
_entity.pdbx_description
1 polymer ?
#
loop_
_entity_poly.entity_id
_entity_poly.type
_entity_poly.pdbx_seq_one_letter_code
_entity_poly.pdbx_strand_id
1 'polypeptide(L)'
;MAAVVHLSPYHFARQFKAATGLPPRLYVIARRVERAQYLLRANGELGLVDVALRVGFSDQSKFSFHFKRIVGVTPIQFRISAIKA
;
A
#
# COMPACT_ATOMS: atom_id res chain seq x y z
N MET A 1 -14.78 -0.66 -16.28
CA MET A 1 -13.83 -0.32 -16.81
C MET A 1 -13.26 -1.08 -17.86
N ALA A 2 -12.48 -0.65 -18.46
CA ALA A 2 -11.99 -0.91 -19.55
C ALA A 2 -11.86 -2.19 -20.08
N ALA A 3 -12.09 -2.28 -21.29
CA ALA A 3 -11.93 -3.47 -22.02
C ALA A 3 -10.55 -3.98 -21.83
N VAL A 4 -10.45 -5.24 -21.76
CA VAL A 4 -9.18 -5.88 -21.72
C VAL A 4 -8.55 -5.71 -23.08
N VAL A 5 -7.45 -5.04 -23.07
CA VAL A 5 -6.68 -4.85 -24.29
C VAL A 5 -5.45 -5.72 -24.15
N HIS A 6 -5.16 -6.46 -25.19
CA HIS A 6 -3.96 -7.29 -25.20
C HIS A 6 -2.75 -6.41 -25.45
N LEU A 7 -2.24 -5.82 -24.38
CA LEU A 7 -1.02 -5.02 -24.47
C LEU A 7 0.13 -5.84 -23.96
N SER A 8 1.31 -5.60 -24.51
CA SER A 8 2.51 -6.17 -23.94
C SER A 8 2.70 -5.58 -22.53
N PRO A 9 3.41 -6.27 -21.65
CA PRO A 9 3.67 -5.72 -20.33
C PRO A 9 4.31 -4.34 -20.39
N TYR A 10 5.16 -4.10 -21.38
CA TYR A 10 5.80 -2.81 -21.52
C TYR A 10 4.77 -1.72 -21.85
N HIS A 11 3.89 -1.97 -22.81
CA HIS A 11 2.87 -0.98 -23.18
C HIS A 11 1.89 -0.75 -22.05
N PHE A 12 1.50 -1.81 -21.35
CA PHE A 12 0.61 -1.68 -20.22
C PHE A 12 1.24 -0.80 -19.13
N ALA A 13 2.50 -1.04 -18.80
CA ALA A 13 3.18 -0.27 -17.77
C ALA A 13 3.26 1.21 -18.14
N ARG A 14 3.54 1.51 -19.40
CA ARG A 14 3.62 2.91 -19.85
C ARG A 14 2.28 3.60 -19.75
N GLN A 15 1.22 2.94 -20.22
CA GLN A 15 -0.11 3.53 -20.17
C GLN A 15 -0.60 3.69 -18.74
N PHE A 16 -0.31 2.70 -17.90
CA PHE A 16 -0.68 2.76 -16.51
C PHE A 16 0.00 3.93 -15.81
N LYS A 17 1.29 4.11 -16.04
CA LYS A 17 2.02 5.21 -15.45
C LYS A 17 1.48 6.56 -15.94
N ALA A 18 1.14 6.66 -17.21
CA ALA A 18 0.57 7.90 -17.75
C ALA A 18 -0.77 8.23 -17.10
N ALA A 19 -1.57 7.21 -16.82
CA ALA A 19 -2.90 7.41 -16.24
C ALA A 19 -2.86 7.68 -14.73
N THR A 20 -1.94 7.05 -14.01
CA THR A 20 -1.92 7.11 -12.54
C THR A 20 -0.74 7.88 -11.97
N GLY A 21 0.26 8.18 -12.79
CA GLY A 21 1.49 8.81 -12.32
C GLY A 21 2.49 7.84 -11.73
N LEU A 22 2.16 6.55 -11.63
CA LEU A 22 3.01 5.53 -11.02
C LEU A 22 3.11 4.29 -11.90
N PRO A 23 4.28 3.63 -11.94
CA PRO A 23 4.35 2.30 -12.53
C PRO A 23 3.42 1.34 -11.79
N PRO A 24 2.93 0.29 -12.45
CA PRO A 24 1.98 -0.64 -11.83
C PRO A 24 2.44 -1.19 -10.48
N ARG A 25 3.72 -1.54 -10.38
CA ARG A 25 4.23 -2.10 -9.13
C ARG A 25 4.12 -1.11 -7.98
N LEU A 26 4.48 0.13 -8.23
CA LEU A 26 4.41 1.16 -7.18
C LEU A 26 2.97 1.53 -6.86
N TYR A 27 2.10 1.49 -7.85
CA TYR A 27 0.68 1.72 -7.61
C TYR A 27 0.10 0.66 -6.66
N VAL A 28 0.44 -0.61 -6.90
CA VAL A 28 -0.02 -1.69 -6.03
C VAL A 28 0.48 -1.48 -4.60
N ILE A 29 1.75 -1.13 -4.46
CA ILE A 29 2.32 -0.88 -3.13
C ILE A 29 1.61 0.30 -2.46
N ALA A 30 1.34 1.37 -3.19
CA ALA A 30 0.63 2.52 -2.64
C ALA A 30 -0.78 2.15 -2.17
N ARG A 31 -1.48 1.34 -2.95
CA ARG A 31 -2.82 0.89 -2.55
C ARG A 31 -2.78 -0.01 -1.32
N ARG A 32 -1.77 -0.87 -1.23
CA ARG A 32 -1.60 -1.70 -0.05
C ARG A 32 -1.36 -0.86 1.20
N VAL A 33 -0.52 0.17 1.08
CA VAL A 33 -0.25 1.07 2.19
C VAL A 33 -1.51 1.84 2.58
N GLU A 34 -2.27 2.30 1.62
CA GLU A 34 -3.53 3.00 1.89
C GLU A 34 -4.49 2.12 2.67
N ARG A 35 -4.62 0.86 2.27
CA ARG A 35 -5.48 -0.08 2.97
C ARG A 35 -4.95 -0.36 4.38
N ALA A 36 -3.63 -0.42 4.54
CA ALA A 36 -3.03 -0.61 5.86
C ALA A 36 -3.36 0.55 6.78
N GLN A 37 -3.35 1.79 6.26
CA GLN A 37 -3.73 2.94 7.07
C GLN A 37 -5.14 2.79 7.60
N TYR A 38 -6.04 2.33 6.76
CA TYR A 38 -7.41 2.08 7.18
C TYR A 38 -7.47 1.04 8.29
N LEU A 39 -6.77 -0.10 8.13
CA LEU A 39 -6.78 -1.15 9.13
C LEU A 39 -6.15 -0.70 10.45
N LEU A 40 -5.09 0.09 10.37
CA LEU A 40 -4.45 0.60 11.58
C LEU A 40 -5.35 1.54 12.37
N ARG A 41 -6.20 2.29 11.67
CA ARG A 41 -7.15 3.17 12.34
C ARG A 41 -8.38 2.42 12.87
N ALA A 42 -8.84 1.44 12.11
CA ALA A 42 -10.09 0.76 12.40
C ALA A 42 -9.96 -0.31 13.47
N ASN A 43 -8.78 -0.92 13.62
CA ASN A 43 -8.59 -2.03 14.54
C ASN A 43 -7.24 -1.91 15.25
N GLY A 44 -7.26 -1.26 16.40
CA GLY A 44 -6.05 -1.02 17.18
C GLY A 44 -5.42 -2.26 17.78
N GLU A 45 -6.15 -3.38 17.79
CA GLU A 45 -5.62 -4.63 18.35
C GLU A 45 -5.00 -5.56 17.33
N LEU A 46 -5.18 -5.25 16.05
CA LEU A 46 -4.60 -6.09 15.00
C LEU A 46 -3.10 -5.89 14.95
N GLY A 47 -2.34 -6.97 15.06
CA GLY A 47 -0.89 -6.89 15.06
C GLY A 47 -0.33 -6.42 13.73
N LEU A 48 0.87 -5.83 13.76
CA LEU A 48 1.47 -5.31 12.54
C LEU A 48 1.78 -6.39 11.53
N VAL A 49 2.17 -7.59 12.00
CA VAL A 49 2.41 -8.71 11.08
C VAL A 49 1.11 -9.06 10.36
N ASP A 50 0.00 -9.07 11.08
CA ASP A 50 -1.29 -9.40 10.49
C ASP A 50 -1.71 -8.33 9.48
N VAL A 51 -1.52 -7.07 9.81
CA VAL A 51 -1.83 -5.99 8.88
C VAL A 51 -1.00 -6.17 7.60
N ALA A 52 0.30 -6.40 7.76
CA ALA A 52 1.19 -6.56 6.61
C ALA A 52 0.70 -7.67 5.68
N LEU A 53 0.38 -8.83 6.25
CA LEU A 53 -0.05 -9.97 5.45
C LEU A 53 -1.40 -9.73 4.81
N ARG A 54 -2.33 -9.12 5.53
CA ARG A 54 -3.68 -8.86 5.01
C ARG A 54 -3.67 -7.92 3.82
N VAL A 55 -2.75 -6.97 3.80
CA VAL A 55 -2.70 -6.03 2.68
C VAL A 55 -1.79 -6.51 1.55
N GLY A 56 -1.13 -7.66 1.71
CA GLY A 56 -0.41 -8.30 0.62
C GLY A 56 1.10 -8.24 0.65
N PHE A 57 1.70 -7.79 1.74
CA PHE A 57 3.15 -7.84 1.89
C PHE A 57 3.57 -9.21 2.39
N SER A 58 4.78 -9.64 2.01
CA SER A 58 5.27 -10.95 2.38
C SER A 58 5.75 -11.02 3.83
N ASP A 59 6.13 -9.88 4.41
CA ASP A 59 6.59 -9.82 5.80
C ASP A 59 6.45 -8.39 6.33
N GLN A 60 6.62 -8.25 7.64
CA GLN A 60 6.48 -6.96 8.29
C GLN A 60 7.58 -5.98 7.90
N SER A 61 8.79 -6.47 7.63
CA SER A 61 9.90 -5.57 7.30
C SER A 61 9.64 -4.82 6.01
N LYS A 62 9.17 -5.52 4.97
CA LYS A 62 8.83 -4.87 3.71
C LYS A 62 7.65 -3.91 3.88
N PHE A 63 6.67 -4.33 4.65
CA PHE A 63 5.52 -3.48 4.95
C PHE A 63 5.97 -2.18 5.62
N SER A 64 6.76 -2.29 6.68
CA SER A 64 7.21 -1.11 7.42
C SER A 64 8.06 -0.19 6.56
N PHE A 65 8.92 -0.75 5.73
CA PHE A 65 9.76 0.04 4.84
C PHE A 65 8.90 0.88 3.88
N HIS A 66 7.99 0.24 3.18
CA HIS A 66 7.16 0.97 2.21
C HIS A 66 6.18 1.91 2.89
N PHE A 67 5.65 1.51 4.03
CA PHE A 67 4.73 2.37 4.76
C PHE A 67 5.42 3.67 5.16
N LYS A 68 6.58 3.56 5.79
CA LYS A 68 7.31 4.76 6.22
C LYS A 68 7.71 5.63 5.03
N ARG A 69 8.11 5.00 3.93
CA ARG A 69 8.51 5.76 2.75
C ARG A 69 7.37 6.55 2.16
N ILE A 70 6.17 6.00 2.16
CA ILE A 70 5.00 6.64 1.54
C ILE A 70 4.31 7.58 2.51
N VAL A 71 4.11 7.15 3.75
CA VAL A 71 3.34 7.91 4.74
C VAL A 71 4.20 8.90 5.49
N GLY A 72 5.49 8.60 5.65
CA GLY A 72 6.42 9.49 6.35
C GLY A 72 6.68 9.11 7.80
N VAL A 73 5.88 8.22 8.36
CA VAL A 73 6.08 7.70 9.72
C VAL A 73 5.92 6.19 9.71
N THR A 74 6.39 5.54 10.77
CA THR A 74 6.25 4.09 10.88
C THR A 74 4.81 3.69 11.14
N PRO A 75 4.44 2.43 10.85
CA PRO A 75 3.08 1.97 11.16
C PRO A 75 2.70 2.13 12.63
N ILE A 76 3.64 1.92 13.54
CA ILE A 76 3.36 2.09 14.97
C ILE A 76 3.10 3.55 15.29
N GLN A 77 3.93 4.44 14.79
CA GLN A 77 3.74 5.88 14.99
C GLN A 77 2.41 6.34 14.43
N PHE A 78 2.06 5.84 13.26
CA PHE A 78 0.80 6.18 12.64
C PHE A 78 -0.39 5.72 13.49
N ARG A 79 -0.33 4.49 13.99
CA ARG A 79 -1.41 3.94 14.83
C ARG A 79 -1.58 4.77 16.11
N ILE A 80 -0.47 5.12 16.75
CA ILE A 80 -0.53 5.91 17.97
C ILE A 80 -1.17 7.27 17.71
N SER A 81 -0.77 7.92 16.62
CA SER A 81 -1.36 9.21 16.25
C SER A 81 -2.85 9.10 15.97
N ALA A 82 -3.27 8.03 15.30
CA ALA A 82 -4.67 7.83 14.97
C ALA A 82 -5.51 7.59 16.23
N ILE A 83 -4.96 6.87 17.20
CA ILE A 83 -5.67 6.61 18.45
C ILE A 83 -5.81 7.88 19.27
N LYS A 84 -4.80 8.72 19.26
CA LYS A 84 -4.83 9.97 20.03
C LYS A 84 -5.68 11.04 19.39
N ALA A 85 -5.92 10.93 18.11
CA ALA A 85 -6.78 11.88 17.42
C ALA A 85 -8.26 11.67 17.77
#